data_c24628de40379cc51f6faa78c62a224e
#
_entry.id   c24628de40379cc51f6faa78c62a224e
#
_cell.length_a   1.000
_cell.length_b   1.000
_cell.length_c   1.000
_cell.angle_alpha   90.00
_cell.angle_beta   90.00
_cell.angle_gamma   90.00
#
_symmetry.space_group_name_H-M   'P 1'
#
loop_
_entity.id
_entity.type
_entity.pdbx_description
1 polymer ?
#
loop_
_entity_poly.entity_id
_entity_poly.type
_entity_poly.pdbx_seq_one_letter_code
_entity_poly.pdbx_strand_id
1 'polypeptide(L)'
;MFPFKDNIPTDRTPVVTIALIVANVLMYFLFQQGTILGGPDDANVVLYGAIPFELTNFSQGCVSITGDGLTTGGCAGQPPTWLTVLTSMFMHGSVLHLAGNMLFLWVFANNVEDSMGRGRFLAFYLLGGLAATALQTAVGPGSVVPTIGASGAVSAVLGGYILLFPRARVWTLLFIVVFFTVLNLPAIAVLGLWFAQQLAFAAFDVVNPTGAEGGVAYFAHIGGFLFGLAAIRIFAQRAKRPARRLPVY
;
A
#
# COMPACT_ATOMS: atom_id res chain seq x y z
N MET A 1 -6.98 2.20 14.48
CA MET A 1 -8.28 1.86 13.87
C MET A 1 -8.05 0.76 12.85
N PHE A 2 -8.61 -0.45 13.07
CA PHE A 2 -8.33 -1.63 12.24
C PHE A 2 -9.62 -2.17 11.63
N PRO A 3 -9.90 -1.93 10.34
CA PRO A 3 -11.01 -2.54 9.62
C PRO A 3 -10.72 -4.03 9.41
N PHE A 4 -11.69 -4.90 9.69
CA PHE A 4 -11.48 -6.35 9.54
C PHE A 4 -12.56 -7.07 8.71
N LYS A 5 -13.67 -6.41 8.39
CA LYS A 5 -14.73 -6.95 7.55
C LYS A 5 -15.59 -5.82 6.99
N ASP A 6 -16.08 -5.99 5.77
CA ASP A 6 -17.16 -5.17 5.21
C ASP A 6 -18.45 -5.97 5.02
N ASN A 7 -19.50 -5.33 4.54
CA ASN A 7 -20.82 -5.95 4.31
C ASN A 7 -21.15 -6.14 2.83
N ILE A 8 -20.19 -5.96 1.93
CA ILE A 8 -20.42 -6.13 0.50
C ILE A 8 -20.07 -7.57 0.11
N PRO A 9 -21.04 -8.39 -0.34
CA PRO A 9 -20.76 -9.74 -0.79
C PRO A 9 -20.03 -9.71 -2.16
N THR A 10 -19.10 -10.63 -2.35
CA THR A 10 -18.47 -10.88 -3.64
C THR A 10 -19.24 -11.95 -4.42
N ASP A 11 -19.43 -11.75 -5.73
CA ASP A 11 -20.09 -12.74 -6.59
C ASP A 11 -19.07 -13.74 -7.16
N ARG A 12 -17.78 -13.37 -7.16
CA ARG A 12 -16.70 -14.18 -7.72
C ARG A 12 -15.59 -14.36 -6.71
N THR A 13 -14.92 -15.50 -6.76
CA THR A 13 -13.68 -15.72 -5.98
C THR A 13 -12.63 -14.69 -6.37
N PRO A 14 -12.08 -13.91 -5.44
CA PRO A 14 -11.10 -12.86 -5.70
C PRO A 14 -9.70 -13.45 -5.87
N VAL A 15 -9.47 -14.09 -7.02
CA VAL A 15 -8.24 -14.89 -7.28
C VAL A 15 -7.00 -14.02 -7.30
N VAL A 16 -7.08 -12.81 -7.88
CA VAL A 16 -5.92 -11.91 -7.94
C VAL A 16 -5.60 -11.33 -6.56
N THR A 17 -6.60 -10.96 -5.80
CA THR A 17 -6.42 -10.52 -4.40
C THR A 17 -5.71 -11.60 -3.57
N ILE A 18 -6.17 -12.84 -3.66
CA ILE A 18 -5.53 -13.98 -2.96
C ILE A 18 -4.10 -14.19 -3.46
N ALA A 19 -3.88 -14.17 -4.78
CA ALA A 19 -2.55 -14.31 -5.36
C ALA A 19 -1.58 -13.21 -4.91
N LEU A 20 -2.04 -11.96 -4.85
CA LEU A 20 -1.25 -10.84 -4.33
C LEU A 20 -0.91 -11.02 -2.85
N ILE A 21 -1.86 -11.45 -2.03
CA ILE A 21 -1.60 -11.76 -0.61
C ILE A 21 -0.53 -12.84 -0.48
N VAL A 22 -0.68 -13.95 -1.20
CA VAL A 22 0.28 -15.06 -1.17
C VAL A 22 1.65 -14.60 -1.66
N ALA A 23 1.72 -13.83 -2.76
CA ALA A 23 2.98 -13.31 -3.29
C ALA A 23 3.72 -12.42 -2.28
N ASN A 24 3.01 -11.51 -1.59
CA ASN A 24 3.59 -10.65 -0.57
C ASN A 24 4.12 -11.46 0.63
N VAL A 25 3.36 -12.46 1.10
CA VAL A 25 3.77 -13.34 2.20
C VAL A 25 5.03 -14.14 1.82
N LEU A 26 5.04 -14.75 0.63
CA LEU A 26 6.21 -15.50 0.15
C LEU A 26 7.42 -14.58 -0.05
N MET A 27 7.21 -13.38 -0.60
CA MET A 27 8.28 -12.40 -0.77
C MET A 27 8.93 -12.04 0.56
N TYR A 28 8.13 -11.77 1.60
CA TYR A 28 8.64 -11.41 2.92
C TYR A 28 9.43 -12.54 3.58
N PHE A 29 8.86 -13.75 3.66
CA PHE A 29 9.48 -14.83 4.40
C PHE A 29 10.58 -15.57 3.63
N LEU A 30 10.43 -15.74 2.31
CA LEU A 30 11.38 -16.55 1.52
C LEU A 30 12.46 -15.68 0.84
N PHE A 31 12.09 -14.54 0.27
CA PHE A 31 13.04 -13.71 -0.47
C PHE A 31 13.73 -12.69 0.44
N GLN A 32 12.96 -11.91 1.23
CA GLN A 32 13.53 -10.93 2.15
C GLN A 32 14.08 -11.58 3.42
N GLN A 33 13.88 -12.89 3.64
CA GLN A 33 14.29 -13.62 4.84
C GLN A 33 13.75 -12.98 6.13
N GLY A 34 12.59 -12.34 6.04
CA GLY A 34 11.95 -11.67 7.16
C GLY A 34 11.50 -12.67 8.23
N THR A 35 11.57 -12.24 9.47
CA THR A 35 11.15 -13.05 10.63
C THR A 35 9.98 -12.38 11.36
N ILE A 36 9.34 -13.12 12.28
CA ILE A 36 8.19 -12.59 13.03
C ILE A 36 8.63 -11.50 14.03
N LEU A 37 9.80 -11.64 14.63
CA LEU A 37 10.31 -10.73 15.68
C LEU A 37 11.44 -9.83 15.19
N GLY A 38 12.15 -10.20 14.12
CA GLY A 38 13.16 -9.39 13.46
C GLY A 38 12.64 -8.87 12.11
N GLY A 39 13.22 -7.80 11.58
CA GLY A 39 12.91 -7.31 10.25
C GLY A 39 13.36 -8.24 9.12
N PRO A 40 13.22 -7.81 7.86
CA PRO A 40 13.86 -8.44 6.71
C PRO A 40 15.39 -8.19 6.72
N ASP A 41 16.09 -8.82 5.80
CA ASP A 41 17.49 -8.49 5.51
C ASP A 41 17.57 -7.09 4.88
N ASP A 42 18.27 -6.17 5.56
CA ASP A 42 18.42 -4.77 5.12
C ASP A 42 19.11 -4.66 3.76
N ALA A 43 20.04 -5.55 3.43
CA ALA A 43 20.69 -5.57 2.13
C ALA A 43 19.68 -5.83 1.00
N ASN A 44 18.76 -6.76 1.20
CA ASN A 44 17.67 -7.00 0.25
C ASN A 44 16.72 -5.81 0.14
N VAL A 45 16.45 -5.11 1.25
CA VAL A 45 15.59 -3.92 1.26
C VAL A 45 16.19 -2.80 0.42
N VAL A 46 17.49 -2.53 0.56
CA VAL A 46 18.19 -1.51 -0.22
C VAL A 46 18.32 -1.94 -1.69
N LEU A 47 18.66 -3.20 -1.95
CA LEU A 47 18.92 -3.68 -3.30
C LEU A 47 17.66 -3.73 -4.19
N TYR A 48 16.50 -4.04 -3.61
CA TYR A 48 15.24 -4.26 -4.35
C TYR A 48 14.11 -3.29 -3.99
N GLY A 49 14.34 -2.38 -3.05
CA GLY A 49 13.42 -1.29 -2.73
C GLY A 49 13.48 -0.16 -3.76
N ALA A 50 12.40 0.58 -3.92
CA ALA A 50 12.37 1.76 -4.78
C ALA A 50 12.99 2.94 -4.05
N ILE A 51 14.16 3.39 -4.49
CA ILE A 51 14.88 4.52 -3.89
C ILE A 51 14.70 5.76 -4.77
N PRO A 52 14.07 6.84 -4.26
CA PRO A 52 13.80 8.04 -5.06
C PRO A 52 15.05 8.62 -5.72
N PHE A 53 16.18 8.66 -5.00
CA PHE A 53 17.46 9.11 -5.55
C PHE A 53 17.86 8.32 -6.81
N GLU A 54 17.75 6.99 -6.80
CA GLU A 54 18.10 6.14 -7.95
C GLU A 54 17.13 6.33 -9.12
N LEU A 55 15.84 6.56 -8.81
CA LEU A 55 14.82 6.78 -9.82
C LEU A 55 14.97 8.13 -10.53
N THR A 56 15.64 9.10 -9.94
CA THR A 56 15.89 10.41 -10.53
C THR A 56 17.30 10.54 -11.13
N ASN A 57 18.25 9.67 -10.75
CA ASN A 57 19.64 9.70 -11.21
C ASN A 57 20.03 8.43 -12.01
N PHE A 58 19.13 7.93 -12.85
CA PHE A 58 19.27 6.69 -13.62
C PHE A 58 20.70 6.28 -13.95
N SER A 59 21.16 5.12 -13.48
CA SER A 59 22.48 4.53 -13.71
C SER A 59 23.71 5.34 -13.29
N GLN A 60 23.55 6.55 -12.78
CA GLN A 60 24.66 7.41 -12.36
C GLN A 60 24.99 7.29 -10.87
N GLY A 61 24.06 6.78 -10.08
CA GLY A 61 24.26 6.59 -8.66
C GLY A 61 23.24 5.61 -8.09
N CYS A 62 23.75 4.61 -7.41
CA CYS A 62 22.96 3.66 -6.65
C CYS A 62 23.31 3.75 -5.17
N VAL A 63 22.38 3.35 -4.33
CA VAL A 63 22.53 3.35 -2.89
C VAL A 63 23.03 1.97 -2.44
N SER A 64 23.98 1.95 -1.54
CA SER A 64 24.51 0.73 -0.94
C SER A 64 24.69 0.92 0.57
N ILE A 65 24.65 -0.19 1.31
CA ILE A 65 24.94 -0.20 2.75
C ILE A 65 26.45 -0.33 2.93
N THR A 66 27.03 0.57 3.70
CA THR A 66 28.42 0.50 4.17
C THR A 66 28.43 0.51 5.70
N GLY A 67 29.59 0.27 6.31
CA GLY A 67 29.71 0.30 7.77
C GLY A 67 29.22 1.58 8.45
N ASP A 68 29.20 2.70 7.71
CA ASP A 68 28.78 4.02 8.19
C ASP A 68 27.35 4.38 7.78
N GLY A 69 26.56 3.44 7.21
CA GLY A 69 25.18 3.66 6.79
C GLY A 69 24.94 3.59 5.27
N LEU A 70 23.95 4.34 4.78
CA LEU A 70 23.62 4.39 3.36
C LEU A 70 24.55 5.36 2.60
N THR A 71 25.20 4.88 1.56
CA THR A 71 26.10 5.67 0.70
C THR A 71 25.68 5.58 -0.76
N THR A 72 25.99 6.62 -1.54
CA THR A 72 25.75 6.63 -2.98
C THR A 72 27.05 6.29 -3.75
N GLY A 73 26.93 5.44 -4.76
CA GLY A 73 28.08 4.98 -5.55
C GLY A 73 27.67 4.39 -6.89
N GLY A 74 28.56 3.62 -7.51
CA GLY A 74 28.27 2.95 -8.77
C GLY A 74 27.24 1.82 -8.63
N CYS A 75 26.51 1.54 -9.72
CA CYS A 75 25.42 0.56 -9.76
C CYS A 75 25.87 -0.87 -10.13
N ALA A 76 27.15 -1.19 -10.00
CA ALA A 76 27.67 -2.50 -10.39
C ALA A 76 27.03 -3.62 -9.53
N GLY A 77 26.44 -4.60 -10.21
CA GLY A 77 25.80 -5.75 -9.53
C GLY A 77 24.40 -5.50 -8.98
N GLN A 78 23.86 -4.29 -9.16
CA GLN A 78 22.49 -3.99 -8.73
C GLN A 78 21.46 -4.27 -9.83
N PRO A 79 20.19 -4.59 -9.47
CA PRO A 79 19.12 -4.77 -10.44
C PRO A 79 18.82 -3.45 -11.16
N PRO A 80 18.25 -3.49 -12.39
CA PRO A 80 17.82 -2.27 -13.07
C PRO A 80 16.83 -1.48 -12.22
N THR A 81 17.03 -0.18 -12.07
CA THR A 81 16.24 0.71 -11.20
C THR A 81 14.72 0.66 -11.50
N TRP A 82 14.31 0.48 -12.77
CA TRP A 82 12.89 0.32 -13.10
C TRP A 82 12.26 -0.96 -12.48
N LEU A 83 13.07 -2.01 -12.28
CA LEU A 83 12.61 -3.25 -11.67
C LEU A 83 12.34 -3.05 -10.17
N THR A 84 13.12 -2.20 -9.49
CA THR A 84 12.93 -1.94 -8.06
C THR A 84 11.58 -1.29 -7.76
N VAL A 85 10.99 -0.56 -8.70
CA VAL A 85 9.63 -0.02 -8.56
C VAL A 85 8.58 -1.14 -8.45
N LEU A 86 8.77 -2.24 -9.18
CA LEU A 86 7.85 -3.39 -9.11
C LEU A 86 8.15 -4.27 -7.89
N THR A 87 9.41 -4.57 -7.62
CA THR A 87 9.78 -5.44 -6.50
C THR A 87 9.43 -4.81 -5.15
N SER A 88 9.63 -3.51 -4.99
CA SER A 88 9.30 -2.77 -3.78
C SER A 88 7.83 -2.88 -3.38
N MET A 89 6.91 -3.03 -4.34
CA MET A 89 5.47 -3.19 -4.08
C MET A 89 5.12 -4.51 -3.37
N PHE A 90 6.06 -5.46 -3.31
CA PHE A 90 5.88 -6.76 -2.65
C PHE A 90 6.77 -6.92 -1.41
N MET A 91 7.63 -5.96 -1.13
CA MET A 91 8.53 -5.98 0.02
C MET A 91 7.92 -5.30 1.24
N HIS A 92 8.34 -5.72 2.43
CA HIS A 92 7.81 -5.16 3.69
C HIS A 92 8.92 -5.03 4.73
N GLY A 93 8.88 -3.96 5.53
CA GLY A 93 9.88 -3.67 6.55
C GLY A 93 9.66 -4.40 7.88
N SER A 94 8.50 -5.06 8.06
CA SER A 94 8.21 -5.86 9.25
C SER A 94 6.99 -6.75 9.04
N VAL A 95 6.81 -7.76 9.89
CA VAL A 95 5.61 -8.61 9.85
C VAL A 95 4.33 -7.83 10.15
N LEU A 96 4.38 -6.78 10.98
CA LEU A 96 3.21 -5.93 11.23
C LEU A 96 2.87 -5.07 10.01
N HIS A 97 3.87 -4.59 9.29
CA HIS A 97 3.68 -3.86 8.02
C HIS A 97 3.03 -4.78 6.97
N LEU A 98 3.54 -6.02 6.83
CA LEU A 98 2.94 -7.04 5.97
C LEU A 98 1.49 -7.33 6.37
N ALA A 99 1.25 -7.67 7.64
CA ALA A 99 -0.07 -8.03 8.14
C ALA A 99 -1.10 -6.90 7.93
N GLY A 100 -0.70 -5.65 8.16
CA GLY A 100 -1.54 -4.48 7.89
C GLY A 100 -1.95 -4.40 6.41
N ASN A 101 -0.99 -4.51 5.50
CA ASN A 101 -1.27 -4.51 4.06
C ASN A 101 -2.18 -5.66 3.64
N MET A 102 -1.91 -6.88 4.11
CA MET A 102 -2.72 -8.06 3.78
C MET A 102 -4.14 -7.95 4.34
N LEU A 103 -4.31 -7.37 5.53
CA LEU A 103 -5.62 -7.10 6.11
C LEU A 103 -6.43 -6.14 5.22
N PHE A 104 -5.84 -5.02 4.80
CA PHE A 104 -6.53 -4.07 3.93
C PHE A 104 -6.83 -4.64 2.54
N LEU A 105 -5.91 -5.43 1.95
CA LEU A 105 -6.19 -6.16 0.72
C LEU A 105 -7.36 -7.14 0.91
N TRP A 106 -7.36 -7.91 1.99
CA TRP A 106 -8.42 -8.88 2.27
C TRP A 106 -9.80 -8.23 2.41
N VAL A 107 -9.87 -7.08 3.09
CA VAL A 107 -11.16 -6.42 3.37
C VAL A 107 -11.70 -5.67 2.14
N PHE A 108 -10.85 -4.97 1.39
CA PHE A 108 -11.30 -4.02 0.38
C PHE A 108 -11.05 -4.46 -1.07
N ALA A 109 -9.97 -5.20 -1.33
CA ALA A 109 -9.57 -5.52 -2.69
C ALA A 109 -10.51 -6.54 -3.36
N ASN A 110 -11.07 -7.47 -2.62
CA ASN A 110 -12.01 -8.47 -3.12
C ASN A 110 -13.21 -7.83 -3.87
N ASN A 111 -13.79 -6.79 -3.31
CA ASN A 111 -14.94 -6.09 -3.90
C ASN A 111 -14.54 -5.21 -5.10
N VAL A 112 -13.34 -4.62 -5.05
CA VAL A 112 -12.80 -3.85 -6.17
C VAL A 112 -12.47 -4.79 -7.34
N GLU A 113 -11.83 -5.95 -7.09
CA GLU A 113 -11.60 -6.98 -8.09
C GLU A 113 -12.90 -7.46 -8.73
N ASP A 114 -13.93 -7.72 -7.92
CA ASP A 114 -15.22 -8.17 -8.42
C ASP A 114 -15.92 -7.12 -9.30
N SER A 115 -15.70 -5.82 -9.03
CA SER A 115 -16.28 -4.73 -9.81
C SER A 115 -15.67 -4.57 -11.21
N MET A 116 -14.41 -4.96 -11.40
CA MET A 116 -13.68 -4.72 -12.65
C MET A 116 -13.16 -6.00 -13.33
N GLY A 117 -13.14 -7.12 -12.61
CA GLY A 117 -12.60 -8.40 -13.07
C GLY A 117 -11.08 -8.50 -12.94
N ARG A 118 -10.56 -9.72 -13.03
CA ARG A 118 -9.18 -10.10 -12.66
C ARG A 118 -8.09 -9.28 -13.36
N GLY A 119 -8.10 -9.24 -14.70
CA GLY A 119 -7.04 -8.58 -15.48
C GLY A 119 -7.01 -7.06 -15.25
N ARG A 120 -8.18 -6.42 -15.22
CA ARG A 120 -8.28 -4.98 -14.94
C ARG A 120 -7.88 -4.66 -13.50
N PHE A 121 -8.22 -5.52 -12.54
CA PHE A 121 -7.82 -5.33 -11.15
C PHE A 121 -6.30 -5.40 -10.99
N LEU A 122 -5.65 -6.39 -11.61
CA LEU A 122 -4.19 -6.48 -11.58
C LEU A 122 -3.53 -5.23 -12.19
N ALA A 123 -4.01 -4.78 -13.35
CA ALA A 123 -3.51 -3.54 -13.96
C ALA A 123 -3.75 -2.33 -13.07
N PHE A 124 -4.94 -2.19 -12.48
CA PHE A 124 -5.28 -1.11 -11.56
C PHE A 124 -4.37 -1.09 -10.32
N TYR A 125 -4.11 -2.25 -9.72
CA TYR A 125 -3.23 -2.41 -8.58
C TYR A 125 -1.79 -1.99 -8.91
N LEU A 126 -1.22 -2.51 -10.01
CA LEU A 126 0.14 -2.19 -10.43
C LEU A 126 0.29 -0.71 -10.80
N LEU A 127 -0.63 -0.15 -11.58
CA LEU A 127 -0.61 1.27 -11.94
C LEU A 127 -0.80 2.18 -10.71
N GLY A 128 -1.61 1.75 -9.74
CA GLY A 128 -1.75 2.43 -8.45
C GLY A 128 -0.45 2.49 -7.68
N GLY A 129 0.31 1.38 -7.66
CA GLY A 129 1.64 1.35 -7.05
C GLY A 129 2.66 2.22 -7.78
N LEU A 130 2.64 2.23 -9.12
CA LEU A 130 3.47 3.12 -9.92
C LEU A 130 3.16 4.60 -9.62
N ALA A 131 1.89 4.99 -9.56
CA ALA A 131 1.47 6.35 -9.23
C ALA A 131 1.88 6.75 -7.81
N ALA A 132 1.82 5.81 -6.86
CA ALA A 132 2.27 5.98 -5.50
C ALA A 132 3.78 6.27 -5.44
N THR A 133 4.59 5.43 -6.08
CA THR A 133 6.05 5.62 -6.15
C THR A 133 6.42 6.91 -6.87
N ALA A 134 5.70 7.25 -7.94
CA ALA A 134 5.93 8.49 -8.68
C ALA A 134 5.72 9.74 -7.82
N LEU A 135 4.63 9.80 -7.02
CA LEU A 135 4.40 10.95 -6.13
C LEU A 135 5.44 11.00 -4.99
N GLN A 136 5.79 9.86 -4.39
CA GLN A 136 6.83 9.80 -3.35
C GLN A 136 8.17 10.31 -3.89
N THR A 137 8.56 9.86 -5.06
CA THR A 137 9.81 10.30 -5.73
C THR A 137 9.76 11.77 -6.11
N ALA A 138 8.63 12.27 -6.61
CA ALA A 138 8.48 13.68 -7.00
C ALA A 138 8.61 14.65 -5.81
N VAL A 139 8.17 14.25 -4.62
CA VAL A 139 8.26 15.08 -3.41
C VAL A 139 9.65 15.00 -2.77
N GLY A 140 10.30 13.84 -2.79
CA GLY A 140 11.61 13.65 -2.20
C GLY A 140 12.64 13.04 -3.16
N PRO A 141 12.98 13.71 -4.30
CA PRO A 141 13.80 13.10 -5.35
C PRO A 141 15.23 12.78 -4.92
N GLY A 142 15.75 13.41 -3.87
CA GLY A 142 17.08 13.15 -3.32
C GLY A 142 17.09 12.12 -2.17
N SER A 143 15.94 11.54 -1.81
CA SER A 143 15.88 10.57 -0.71
C SER A 143 16.60 9.28 -1.08
N VAL A 144 17.52 8.86 -0.20
CA VAL A 144 18.24 7.58 -0.28
C VAL A 144 17.55 6.46 0.49
N VAL A 145 16.44 6.76 1.15
CA VAL A 145 15.66 5.79 1.93
C VAL A 145 14.81 4.92 1.00
N PRO A 146 14.92 3.58 1.07
CA PRO A 146 14.10 2.68 0.27
C PRO A 146 12.62 2.82 0.61
N THR A 147 11.80 3.04 -0.40
CA THR A 147 10.34 2.98 -0.30
C THR A 147 9.91 1.56 -0.63
N ILE A 148 9.30 0.86 0.34
CA ILE A 148 8.84 -0.52 0.21
C ILE A 148 7.42 -0.67 0.77
N GLY A 149 6.68 -1.63 0.26
CA GLY A 149 5.35 -2.01 0.73
C GLY A 149 4.30 -2.03 -0.36
N ALA A 150 3.34 -2.93 -0.20
CA ALA A 150 2.15 -2.98 -1.02
C ALA A 150 1.24 -1.74 -0.82
N SER A 151 1.49 -0.94 0.22
CA SER A 151 0.58 0.06 0.74
C SER A 151 0.22 1.18 -0.26
N GLY A 152 1.12 1.54 -1.17
CA GLY A 152 0.82 2.49 -2.25
C GLY A 152 -0.26 1.96 -3.19
N ALA A 153 -0.14 0.71 -3.65
CA ALA A 153 -1.13 0.03 -4.48
C ALA A 153 -2.42 -0.28 -3.71
N VAL A 154 -2.31 -0.67 -2.43
CA VAL A 154 -3.46 -0.82 -1.53
C VAL A 154 -4.22 0.50 -1.39
N SER A 155 -3.51 1.62 -1.26
CA SER A 155 -4.12 2.96 -1.20
C SER A 155 -4.93 3.28 -2.45
N ALA A 156 -4.48 2.86 -3.64
CA ALA A 156 -5.28 2.97 -4.86
C ALA A 156 -6.57 2.14 -4.77
N VAL A 157 -6.50 0.93 -4.23
CA VAL A 157 -7.69 0.11 -3.97
C VAL A 157 -8.66 0.84 -3.02
N LEU A 158 -8.16 1.46 -1.93
CA LEU A 158 -8.98 2.22 -0.98
C LEU A 158 -9.64 3.45 -1.63
N GLY A 159 -8.88 4.20 -2.47
CA GLY A 159 -9.41 5.32 -3.24
C GLY A 159 -10.48 4.90 -4.24
N GLY A 160 -10.32 3.74 -4.88
CA GLY A 160 -11.35 3.13 -5.72
C GLY A 160 -12.57 2.66 -4.92
N TYR A 161 -12.35 1.97 -3.81
CA TYR A 161 -13.41 1.43 -2.96
C TYR A 161 -14.34 2.52 -2.40
N ILE A 162 -13.78 3.64 -1.92
CA ILE A 162 -14.57 4.73 -1.31
C ILE A 162 -15.57 5.34 -2.32
N LEU A 163 -15.25 5.36 -3.62
CA LEU A 163 -16.16 5.83 -4.67
C LEU A 163 -17.18 4.78 -5.09
N LEU A 164 -16.80 3.49 -5.12
CA LEU A 164 -17.71 2.41 -5.49
C LEU A 164 -18.71 2.10 -4.36
N PHE A 165 -18.25 2.13 -3.11
CA PHE A 165 -19.00 1.65 -1.96
C PHE A 165 -19.00 2.62 -0.78
N PRO A 166 -19.32 3.92 -0.94
CA PRO A 166 -19.15 4.94 0.11
C PRO A 166 -19.99 4.65 1.37
N ARG A 167 -21.11 3.94 1.18
CA ARG A 167 -22.06 3.60 2.27
C ARG A 167 -21.94 2.16 2.75
N ALA A 168 -20.96 1.40 2.24
CA ALA A 168 -20.66 0.07 2.76
C ALA A 168 -20.36 0.14 4.25
N ARG A 169 -20.81 -0.86 5.00
CA ARG A 169 -20.54 -0.94 6.43
C ARG A 169 -19.27 -1.72 6.68
N VAL A 170 -18.34 -1.09 7.39
CA VAL A 170 -17.05 -1.66 7.74
C VAL A 170 -16.98 -1.85 9.25
N TRP A 171 -16.80 -3.09 9.68
CA TRP A 171 -16.53 -3.42 11.08
C TRP A 171 -15.10 -3.05 11.38
N THR A 172 -14.94 -2.12 12.30
CA THR A 172 -13.65 -1.51 12.62
C THR A 172 -13.38 -1.63 14.10
N LEU A 173 -12.27 -2.26 14.46
CA LEU A 173 -11.77 -2.32 15.82
C LEU A 173 -11.10 -1.00 16.18
N LEU A 174 -11.61 -0.34 17.20
CA LEU A 174 -11.02 0.86 17.78
C LEU A 174 -10.37 0.52 19.12
N PHE A 175 -9.13 0.97 19.29
CA PHE A 175 -8.46 1.00 20.57
C PHE A 175 -8.53 2.40 21.14
N ILE A 176 -9.00 2.54 22.37
CA ILE A 176 -9.06 3.78 23.13
C ILE A 176 -8.30 3.53 24.43
N VAL A 177 -7.00 3.80 24.40
CA VAL A 177 -6.05 3.53 25.49
C VAL A 177 -6.04 2.02 25.83
N VAL A 178 -6.70 1.61 26.91
CA VAL A 178 -6.79 0.20 27.38
C VAL A 178 -8.10 -0.48 26.99
N PHE A 179 -9.05 0.26 26.44
CA PHE A 179 -10.35 -0.27 26.02
C PHE A 179 -10.36 -0.51 24.51
N PHE A 180 -11.09 -1.51 24.08
CA PHE A 180 -11.38 -1.72 22.67
C PHE A 180 -12.88 -1.84 22.43
N THR A 181 -13.32 -1.38 21.26
CA THR A 181 -14.70 -1.52 20.82
C THR A 181 -14.76 -1.78 19.32
N VAL A 182 -15.79 -2.47 18.88
CA VAL A 182 -16.05 -2.71 17.48
C VAL A 182 -17.16 -1.78 17.01
N LEU A 183 -16.85 -0.90 16.09
CA LEU A 183 -17.81 0.00 15.47
C LEU A 183 -18.13 -0.43 14.05
N ASN A 184 -19.38 -0.29 13.67
CA ASN A 184 -19.86 -0.53 12.32
C ASN A 184 -20.04 0.83 11.62
N LEU A 185 -19.00 1.28 10.93
CA LEU A 185 -18.92 2.61 10.34
C LEU A 185 -19.11 2.56 8.80
N PRO A 186 -19.62 3.63 8.18
CA PRO A 186 -19.63 3.70 6.72
C PRO A 186 -18.19 3.81 6.18
N ALA A 187 -17.93 3.17 5.04
CA ALA A 187 -16.60 3.15 4.42
C ALA A 187 -16.04 4.55 4.17
N ILE A 188 -16.90 5.50 3.80
CA ILE A 188 -16.47 6.90 3.61
C ILE A 188 -15.89 7.52 4.88
N ALA A 189 -16.40 7.17 6.05
CA ALA A 189 -15.87 7.65 7.33
C ALA A 189 -14.52 6.97 7.67
N VAL A 190 -14.44 5.65 7.51
CA VAL A 190 -13.23 4.86 7.81
C VAL A 190 -12.08 5.28 6.89
N LEU A 191 -12.31 5.26 5.58
CA LEU A 191 -11.29 5.53 4.56
C LEU A 191 -11.00 7.03 4.44
N GLY A 192 -12.01 7.89 4.64
CA GLY A 192 -11.82 9.35 4.67
C GLY A 192 -10.96 9.80 5.85
N LEU A 193 -11.20 9.25 7.05
CA LEU A 193 -10.38 9.53 8.22
C LEU A 193 -8.97 8.97 8.06
N TRP A 194 -8.83 7.75 7.52
CA TRP A 194 -7.52 7.18 7.19
C TRP A 194 -6.74 8.08 6.21
N PHE A 195 -7.39 8.56 5.16
CA PHE A 195 -6.74 9.44 4.17
C PHE A 195 -6.39 10.82 4.77
N ALA A 196 -7.29 11.41 5.57
CA ALA A 196 -7.00 12.66 6.29
C ALA A 196 -5.78 12.52 7.21
N GLN A 197 -5.63 11.36 7.86
CA GLN A 197 -4.45 11.05 8.66
C GLN A 197 -3.17 10.99 7.80
N GLN A 198 -3.21 10.40 6.58
CA GLN A 198 -2.06 10.40 5.68
C GLN A 198 -1.66 11.83 5.30
N LEU A 199 -2.62 12.70 4.99
CA LEU A 199 -2.36 14.11 4.68
C LEU A 199 -1.76 14.86 5.87
N ALA A 200 -2.27 14.64 7.07
CA ALA A 200 -1.77 15.29 8.28
C ALA A 200 -0.31 14.88 8.58
N PHE A 201 0.02 13.59 8.46
CA PHE A 201 1.38 13.11 8.69
C PHE A 201 2.34 13.55 7.58
N ALA A 202 1.90 13.54 6.31
CA ALA A 202 2.70 14.08 5.22
C ALA A 202 3.01 15.57 5.42
N ALA A 203 2.02 16.36 5.84
CA ALA A 203 2.24 17.78 6.15
C ALA A 203 3.20 17.98 7.34
N PHE A 204 3.10 17.12 8.36
CA PHE A 204 4.02 17.16 9.49
C PHE A 204 5.46 16.84 9.08
N ASP A 205 5.68 15.81 8.22
CA ASP A 205 7.01 15.45 7.71
C ASP A 205 7.66 16.57 6.90
N VAL A 206 6.85 17.30 6.10
CA VAL A 206 7.36 18.47 5.34
C VAL A 206 7.82 19.60 6.26
N VAL A 207 7.08 19.85 7.35
CA VAL A 207 7.40 20.94 8.29
C VAL A 207 8.53 20.55 9.26
N ASN A 208 8.64 19.27 9.58
CA ASN A 208 9.62 18.73 10.52
C ASN A 208 10.42 17.60 9.86
N PRO A 209 11.29 17.88 8.89
CA PRO A 209 12.08 16.87 8.24
C PRO A 209 13.07 16.28 9.26
N THR A 210 12.68 15.17 9.90
CA THR A 210 13.48 14.54 10.97
C THR A 210 14.70 13.81 10.44
N GLY A 211 14.85 13.70 9.11
CA GLY A 211 15.87 12.85 8.48
C GLY A 211 15.75 11.38 8.92
N ALA A 212 14.61 11.01 9.49
CA ALA A 212 14.42 9.71 10.12
C ALA A 212 14.53 8.61 9.06
N GLU A 213 15.55 7.82 9.18
CA GLU A 213 15.70 6.56 8.49
C GLU A 213 14.50 5.67 8.82
N GLY A 214 13.69 5.32 7.81
CA GLY A 214 12.62 4.34 7.96
C GLY A 214 11.21 4.84 8.28
N GLY A 215 10.88 6.09 7.99
CA GLY A 215 9.51 6.62 8.12
C GLY A 215 8.50 5.98 7.15
N VAL A 216 7.20 6.20 7.42
CA VAL A 216 6.12 5.78 6.51
C VAL A 216 6.11 6.69 5.27
N ALA A 217 6.03 6.10 4.08
CA ALA A 217 5.97 6.83 2.81
C ALA A 217 4.56 7.43 2.58
N TYR A 218 4.21 8.48 3.32
CA TYR A 218 2.87 9.08 3.29
C TYR A 218 2.49 9.60 1.90
N PHE A 219 3.43 10.16 1.15
CA PHE A 219 3.17 10.63 -0.21
C PHE A 219 2.90 9.49 -1.18
N ALA A 220 3.47 8.30 -0.98
CA ALA A 220 3.10 7.11 -1.74
C ALA A 220 1.63 6.72 -1.46
N HIS A 221 1.19 6.78 -0.21
CA HIS A 221 -0.22 6.52 0.14
C HIS A 221 -1.16 7.54 -0.50
N ILE A 222 -0.82 8.82 -0.45
CA ILE A 222 -1.59 9.90 -1.08
C ILE A 222 -1.66 9.69 -2.60
N GLY A 223 -0.53 9.43 -3.25
CA GLY A 223 -0.46 9.21 -4.70
C GLY A 223 -1.31 8.03 -5.16
N GLY A 224 -1.19 6.89 -4.46
CA GLY A 224 -2.02 5.72 -4.72
C GLY A 224 -3.51 6.02 -4.55
N PHE A 225 -3.90 6.63 -3.44
CA PHE A 225 -5.31 6.94 -3.15
C PHE A 225 -5.92 7.89 -4.20
N LEU A 226 -5.20 8.95 -4.58
CA LEU A 226 -5.64 9.88 -5.64
C LEU A 226 -5.75 9.19 -7.00
N PHE A 227 -4.79 8.32 -7.35
CA PHE A 227 -4.92 7.48 -8.54
C PHE A 227 -6.20 6.64 -8.48
N GLY A 228 -6.47 5.99 -7.36
CA GLY A 228 -7.66 5.19 -7.15
C GLY A 228 -8.95 5.98 -7.36
N LEU A 229 -9.05 7.18 -6.79
CA LEU A 229 -10.18 8.09 -7.02
C LEU A 229 -10.36 8.45 -8.50
N ALA A 230 -9.28 8.78 -9.18
CA ALA A 230 -9.34 9.25 -10.58
C ALA A 230 -9.64 8.10 -11.55
N ALA A 231 -8.99 6.95 -11.38
CA ALA A 231 -8.99 5.87 -12.36
C ALA A 231 -10.13 4.87 -12.19
N ILE A 232 -10.74 4.76 -11.01
CA ILE A 232 -11.71 3.69 -10.74
C ILE A 232 -12.86 3.61 -11.74
N ARG A 233 -13.37 4.75 -12.22
CA ARG A 233 -14.49 4.81 -13.17
C ARG A 233 -14.13 4.27 -14.55
N ILE A 234 -12.84 4.29 -14.91
CA ILE A 234 -12.32 3.73 -16.17
C ILE A 234 -12.22 2.22 -16.07
N PHE A 235 -11.84 1.71 -14.89
CA PHE A 235 -11.58 0.29 -14.67
C PHE A 235 -12.83 -0.49 -14.27
N ALA A 236 -13.70 0.08 -13.44
CA ALA A 236 -14.90 -0.59 -12.94
C ALA A 236 -15.94 -0.79 -14.04
N GLN A 237 -16.44 -2.02 -14.14
CA GLN A 237 -17.50 -2.38 -15.10
C GLN A 237 -18.87 -2.51 -14.45
N ARG A 238 -18.90 -2.74 -13.15
CA ARG A 238 -20.13 -2.97 -12.39
C ARG A 238 -20.10 -2.20 -11.08
N ALA A 239 -21.08 -1.32 -10.87
CA ALA A 239 -21.37 -0.78 -9.54
C ALA A 239 -22.28 -1.79 -8.82
N LYS A 240 -21.77 -2.50 -7.82
CA LYS A 240 -22.61 -3.33 -6.96
C LYS A 240 -23.41 -2.46 -6.01
N ARG A 241 -24.71 -2.79 -5.87
CA ARG A 241 -25.53 -2.21 -4.83
C ARG A 241 -25.29 -2.99 -3.53
N PRO A 242 -25.22 -2.31 -2.36
CA PRO A 242 -25.19 -2.99 -1.08
C PRO A 242 -26.38 -3.97 -0.98
N ALA A 243 -26.15 -5.13 -0.41
CA ALA A 243 -27.23 -6.10 -0.18
C ALA A 243 -28.41 -5.41 0.52
N ARG A 244 -29.59 -5.49 -0.08
CA ARG A 244 -30.82 -4.97 0.49
C ARG A 244 -31.02 -5.73 1.83
N ARG A 245 -31.09 -5.01 2.96
CA ARG A 245 -31.46 -5.63 4.21
C ARG A 245 -32.86 -6.23 4.00
N LEU A 246 -32.96 -7.55 4.02
CA LEU A 246 -34.26 -8.19 4.18
C LEU A 246 -34.76 -7.79 5.59
N PRO A 247 -35.98 -7.31 5.72
CA PRO A 247 -36.55 -7.07 7.06
C PRO A 247 -36.50 -8.39 7.82
N VAL A 248 -35.87 -8.37 8.97
CA VAL A 248 -35.93 -9.48 9.93
C VAL A 248 -37.31 -9.33 10.59
N TYR A 249 -38.25 -10.20 10.22
CA TYR A 249 -39.51 -10.36 10.90
C TYR A 249 -39.30 -11.18 12.19
#